data_9a19a86c44789c0dc10bc9ce6e2b4a3c
#
_entry.id   9a19a86c44789c0dc10bc9ce6e2b4a3c
#
_cell.length_a   1.000
_cell.length_b   1.000
_cell.length_c   1.000
_cell.angle_alpha   90.00
_cell.angle_beta   90.00
_cell.angle_gamma   90.00
#
_symmetry.space_group_name_H-M   'P 1'
#
loop_
_entity.id
_entity.type
_entity.pdbx_description
1 polymer ?
#
loop_
_entity_poly.entity_id
_entity_poly.type
_entity_poly.pdbx_seq_one_letter_code
_entity_poly.pdbx_strand_id
1 'polypeptide(L)'
;LQADAKAEGLWALGHPRELGGGGLPFMDYVYVNEVQGRSEYGQIALGTYTLQDSIMLDRYASPEWRDAYLHRLVQSEVSPSFAMTEPEVASSDPTQLRTRAVLDGDEWVIDGHKWFTTGANQAAYTTVMCRTEDDDVSPYLAYSMIIVPTDAPGYEIVRETPVLGIRGGHCEVRLTGVRVPASNLLGPRGHGFVIAQERLG
;
A
#
# COMPACT_ATOMS: atom_id res chain seq x y z
N LEU A 1 10.04 -2.25 -22.73
CA LEU A 1 8.58 -2.20 -22.61
C LEU A 1 8.09 -0.89 -21.99
N GLN A 2 8.55 -0.50 -20.76
CA GLN A 2 8.12 0.75 -20.13
C GLN A 2 8.49 1.99 -20.94
N ALA A 3 9.73 2.05 -21.48
CA ALA A 3 10.15 3.13 -22.34
C ALA A 3 9.30 3.22 -23.62
N ASP A 4 8.96 2.09 -24.20
CA ASP A 4 8.12 2.03 -25.39
C ASP A 4 6.70 2.49 -25.07
N ALA A 5 6.14 2.03 -23.91
CA ALA A 5 4.82 2.48 -23.46
C ALA A 5 4.75 4.00 -23.24
N LYS A 6 5.81 4.59 -22.67
CA LYS A 6 5.93 6.04 -22.50
C LYS A 6 6.02 6.76 -23.84
N ALA A 7 6.81 6.25 -24.78
CA ALA A 7 6.96 6.84 -26.12
C ALA A 7 5.68 6.80 -26.94
N GLU A 8 4.88 5.73 -26.79
CA GLU A 8 3.59 5.54 -27.48
C GLU A 8 2.40 6.20 -26.76
N GLY A 9 2.63 6.89 -25.64
CA GLY A 9 1.57 7.53 -24.85
C GLY A 9 0.62 6.55 -24.15
N LEU A 10 1.08 5.32 -23.88
CA LEU A 10 0.32 4.26 -23.21
C LEU A 10 0.65 4.13 -21.72
N TRP A 11 1.47 5.06 -21.19
CA TRP A 11 1.91 5.00 -19.80
C TRP A 11 0.85 5.50 -18.84
N ALA A 12 0.65 4.77 -17.75
CA ALA A 12 -0.15 5.17 -16.58
C ALA A 12 -1.56 5.69 -16.94
N LEU A 13 -2.20 5.07 -17.93
CA LEU A 13 -3.47 5.54 -18.51
C LEU A 13 -4.58 5.75 -17.50
N GLY A 14 -4.66 4.93 -16.44
CA GLY A 14 -5.66 5.05 -15.38
C GLY A 14 -5.32 6.09 -14.31
N HIS A 15 -4.08 6.58 -14.23
CA HIS A 15 -3.71 7.60 -13.25
C HIS A 15 -4.26 8.98 -13.68
N PRO A 16 -4.64 9.83 -12.72
CA PRO A 16 -5.04 11.21 -13.00
C PRO A 16 -3.98 12.00 -13.76
N ARG A 17 -4.40 12.92 -14.64
CA ARG A 17 -3.48 13.75 -15.44
C ARG A 17 -2.61 14.65 -14.57
N GLU A 18 -3.19 15.20 -13.51
CA GLU A 18 -2.50 16.04 -12.53
C GLU A 18 -1.37 15.33 -11.80
N LEU A 19 -1.43 13.99 -11.75
CA LEU A 19 -0.37 13.15 -11.19
C LEU A 19 0.64 12.67 -12.25
N GLY A 20 0.49 13.09 -13.50
CA GLY A 20 1.37 12.67 -14.60
C GLY A 20 0.91 11.40 -15.33
N GLY A 21 -0.33 11.00 -15.14
CA GLY A 21 -0.95 9.86 -15.85
C GLY A 21 -1.70 10.23 -17.12
N GLY A 22 -2.31 9.23 -17.75
CA GLY A 22 -3.09 9.39 -18.97
C GLY A 22 -4.47 10.00 -18.76
N GLY A 23 -5.03 9.90 -17.55
CA GLY A 23 -6.32 10.47 -17.17
C GLY A 23 -7.50 9.94 -17.99
N LEU A 24 -7.49 8.65 -18.32
CA LEU A 24 -8.65 8.03 -18.94
C LEU A 24 -9.84 8.05 -17.96
N PRO A 25 -11.05 8.32 -18.42
CA PRO A 25 -12.25 8.07 -17.64
C PRO A 25 -12.27 6.62 -17.15
N PHE A 26 -12.78 6.40 -15.92
CA PHE A 26 -12.73 5.08 -15.30
C PHE A 26 -13.31 3.96 -16.19
N MET A 27 -14.45 4.19 -16.82
CA MET A 27 -15.08 3.18 -17.68
C MET A 27 -14.26 2.87 -18.93
N ASP A 28 -13.56 3.84 -19.51
CA ASP A 28 -12.66 3.61 -20.64
C ASP A 28 -11.42 2.85 -20.20
N TYR A 29 -10.90 3.19 -19.00
CA TYR A 29 -9.77 2.48 -18.40
C TYR A 29 -10.09 1.01 -18.08
N VAL A 30 -11.33 0.67 -17.70
CA VAL A 30 -11.74 -0.72 -17.44
C VAL A 30 -11.50 -1.61 -18.67
N TYR A 31 -11.83 -1.14 -19.88
CA TYR A 31 -11.56 -1.90 -21.10
C TYR A 31 -10.07 -2.04 -21.41
N VAL A 32 -9.30 -0.98 -21.17
CA VAL A 32 -7.82 -1.05 -21.27
C VAL A 32 -7.26 -2.06 -20.27
N ASN A 33 -7.76 -2.05 -19.03
CA ASN A 33 -7.33 -2.93 -17.96
C ASN A 33 -7.65 -4.41 -18.27
N GLU A 34 -8.77 -4.70 -18.94
CA GLU A 34 -9.08 -6.05 -19.44
C GLU A 34 -7.99 -6.55 -20.41
N VAL A 35 -7.54 -5.69 -21.32
CA VAL A 35 -6.50 -6.06 -22.29
C VAL A 35 -5.15 -6.28 -21.61
N GLN A 36 -4.73 -5.36 -20.74
CA GLN A 36 -3.43 -5.49 -20.04
C GLN A 36 -3.42 -6.67 -19.07
N GLY A 37 -4.56 -7.02 -18.47
CA GLY A 37 -4.71 -8.18 -17.58
C GLY A 37 -4.56 -9.54 -18.26
N ARG A 38 -4.48 -9.60 -19.59
CA ARG A 38 -4.19 -10.83 -20.36
C ARG A 38 -2.70 -11.23 -20.27
N SER A 39 -1.86 -10.36 -19.73
CA SER A 39 -0.42 -10.61 -19.49
C SER A 39 -0.10 -10.34 -18.03
N GLU A 40 0.67 -11.23 -17.40
CA GLU A 40 1.20 -11.03 -16.05
C GLU A 40 2.12 -9.79 -15.93
N TYR A 41 2.67 -9.31 -17.05
CA TYR A 41 3.53 -8.12 -17.11
C TYR A 41 2.79 -6.85 -17.50
N GLY A 42 1.51 -6.93 -17.88
CA GLY A 42 0.77 -5.83 -18.47
C GLY A 42 0.71 -4.59 -17.59
N GLN A 43 0.40 -4.76 -16.31
CA GLN A 43 0.34 -3.65 -15.36
C GLN A 43 1.70 -2.99 -15.11
N ILE A 44 2.77 -3.79 -15.03
CA ILE A 44 4.13 -3.29 -14.83
C ILE A 44 4.62 -2.57 -16.09
N ALA A 45 4.36 -3.15 -17.26
CA ALA A 45 4.79 -2.61 -18.55
C ALA A 45 4.14 -1.26 -18.88
N LEU A 46 2.87 -1.07 -18.47
CA LEU A 46 2.08 0.12 -18.75
C LEU A 46 2.00 1.09 -17.55
N GLY A 47 2.72 0.84 -16.45
CA GLY A 47 2.81 1.73 -15.29
C GLY A 47 1.52 1.84 -14.49
N THR A 48 0.65 0.84 -14.52
CA THR A 48 -0.65 0.90 -13.81
C THR A 48 -0.65 0.14 -12.49
N TYR A 49 0.43 -0.57 -12.18
CA TYR A 49 0.58 -1.35 -10.94
C TYR A 49 0.44 -0.49 -9.67
N THR A 50 0.86 0.77 -9.71
CA THR A 50 0.86 1.69 -8.57
C THR A 50 -0.38 2.58 -8.49
N LEU A 51 -1.38 2.39 -9.35
CA LEU A 51 -2.55 3.28 -9.46
C LEU A 51 -3.26 3.49 -8.12
N GLN A 52 -3.63 2.43 -7.44
CA GLN A 52 -4.38 2.50 -6.18
C GLN A 52 -3.57 3.19 -5.07
N ASP A 53 -2.28 2.86 -4.97
CA ASP A 53 -1.38 3.42 -3.96
C ASP A 53 -1.06 4.89 -4.25
N SER A 54 -0.96 5.30 -5.52
CA SER A 54 -0.79 6.70 -5.90
C SER A 54 -2.00 7.55 -5.51
N ILE A 55 -3.23 7.07 -5.77
CA ILE A 55 -4.46 7.76 -5.39
C ILE A 55 -4.58 7.85 -3.86
N MET A 56 -4.26 6.76 -3.15
CA MET A 56 -4.28 6.74 -1.69
C MET A 56 -3.27 7.74 -1.10
N LEU A 57 -2.05 7.76 -1.64
CA LEU A 57 -1.00 8.68 -1.19
C LEU A 57 -1.39 10.14 -1.47
N ASP A 58 -1.93 10.43 -2.64
CA ASP A 58 -2.37 11.78 -3.01
C ASP A 58 -3.46 12.31 -2.08
N ARG A 59 -4.45 11.47 -1.74
CA ARG A 59 -5.60 11.88 -0.93
C ARG A 59 -5.29 12.00 0.55
N TYR A 60 -4.42 11.14 1.09
CA TYR A 60 -4.34 10.93 2.53
C TYR A 60 -2.97 11.12 3.15
N ALA A 61 -1.89 11.14 2.37
CA ALA A 61 -0.56 11.29 2.92
C ALA A 61 -0.23 12.76 3.27
N SER A 62 0.73 12.91 4.19
CA SER A 62 1.31 14.21 4.48
C SER A 62 2.00 14.82 3.25
N PRO A 63 2.17 16.17 3.20
CA PRO A 63 2.88 16.81 2.10
C PRO A 63 4.26 16.21 1.85
N GLU A 64 5.01 15.89 2.90
CA GLU A 64 6.36 15.32 2.81
C GLU A 64 6.36 13.97 2.07
N TRP A 65 5.38 13.10 2.36
CA TRP A 65 5.22 11.81 1.69
C TRP A 65 4.79 11.96 0.23
N ARG A 66 3.87 12.89 -0.03
CA ARG A 66 3.43 13.19 -1.40
C ARG A 66 4.58 13.71 -2.25
N ASP A 67 5.32 14.68 -1.75
CA ASP A 67 6.45 15.29 -2.47
C ASP A 67 7.58 14.29 -2.73
N ALA A 68 7.87 13.42 -1.76
CA ALA A 68 8.95 12.43 -1.89
C ALA A 68 8.60 11.24 -2.80
N TYR A 69 7.34 10.79 -2.83
CA TYR A 69 6.99 9.49 -3.40
C TYR A 69 5.96 9.52 -4.52
N LEU A 70 5.04 10.49 -4.58
CA LEU A 70 3.89 10.42 -5.48
C LEU A 70 4.30 10.36 -6.95
N HIS A 71 5.15 11.28 -7.41
CA HIS A 71 5.65 11.26 -8.78
C HIS A 71 6.43 9.96 -9.09
N ARG A 72 7.26 9.51 -8.16
CA ARG A 72 8.07 8.29 -8.30
C ARG A 72 7.22 7.02 -8.40
N LEU A 73 6.08 6.98 -7.71
CA LEU A 73 5.09 5.90 -7.83
C LEU A 73 4.48 5.88 -9.24
N VAL A 74 3.99 7.03 -9.72
CA VAL A 74 3.38 7.12 -11.05
C VAL A 74 4.39 6.78 -12.16
N GLN A 75 5.68 7.13 -11.96
CA GLN A 75 6.76 6.76 -12.89
C GLN A 75 7.28 5.32 -12.71
N SER A 76 6.74 4.57 -11.73
CA SER A 76 7.20 3.21 -11.35
C SER A 76 8.71 3.16 -11.01
N GLU A 77 9.24 4.25 -10.43
CA GLU A 77 10.61 4.32 -9.93
C GLU A 77 10.73 3.68 -8.54
N VAL A 78 9.63 3.60 -7.82
CA VAL A 78 9.50 2.92 -6.54
C VAL A 78 8.23 2.07 -6.53
N SER A 79 8.25 1.01 -5.75
CA SER A 79 7.09 0.15 -5.53
C SER A 79 6.59 0.30 -4.10
N PRO A 80 5.28 0.40 -3.89
CA PRO A 80 4.66 0.31 -2.57
C PRO A 80 4.35 -1.13 -2.21
N SER A 81 4.06 -1.37 -0.94
CA SER A 81 3.45 -2.61 -0.45
C SER A 81 2.30 -2.30 0.50
N PHE A 82 1.43 -3.28 0.70
CA PHE A 82 0.26 -3.16 1.56
C PHE A 82 0.17 -4.35 2.52
N ALA A 83 0.14 -4.09 3.81
CA ALA A 83 0.14 -5.10 4.87
C ALA A 83 -1.14 -5.01 5.71
N MET A 84 -2.07 -5.92 5.46
CA MET A 84 -3.33 -5.98 6.20
C MET A 84 -3.47 -7.29 6.96
N THR A 85 -3.43 -8.43 6.27
CA THR A 85 -3.73 -9.75 6.83
C THR A 85 -2.64 -10.23 7.81
N GLU A 86 -3.07 -11.07 8.77
CA GLU A 86 -2.23 -11.60 9.85
C GLU A 86 -2.38 -13.12 9.94
N PRO A 87 -1.31 -13.88 10.25
CA PRO A 87 -1.39 -15.33 10.30
C PRO A 87 -2.15 -15.85 11.52
N GLU A 88 -2.23 -15.10 12.62
CA GLU A 88 -2.80 -15.54 13.88
C GLU A 88 -4.32 -15.34 14.00
N VAL A 89 -4.94 -14.66 13.03
CA VAL A 89 -6.37 -14.33 13.06
C VAL A 89 -7.06 -14.63 11.73
N ALA A 90 -8.38 -14.76 11.75
CA ALA A 90 -9.20 -14.88 10.54
C ALA A 90 -9.29 -13.53 9.83
N SER A 91 -8.21 -13.15 9.14
CA SER A 91 -8.00 -11.79 8.60
C SER A 91 -8.92 -11.40 7.45
N SER A 92 -9.80 -12.28 6.99
CA SER A 92 -10.94 -11.92 6.14
C SER A 92 -11.94 -11.02 6.86
N ASP A 93 -11.95 -11.08 8.19
CA ASP A 93 -12.60 -10.10 9.05
C ASP A 93 -11.54 -9.13 9.62
N PRO A 94 -11.39 -7.92 9.05
CA PRO A 94 -10.34 -6.99 9.46
C PRO A 94 -10.53 -6.43 10.88
N THR A 95 -11.70 -6.64 11.48
CA THR A 95 -11.96 -6.22 12.87
C THR A 95 -11.18 -7.05 13.89
N GLN A 96 -10.61 -8.19 13.47
CA GLN A 96 -9.85 -9.09 14.34
C GLN A 96 -8.33 -8.86 14.31
N LEU A 97 -7.85 -7.92 13.51
CA LEU A 97 -6.41 -7.65 13.41
C LEU A 97 -5.82 -7.24 14.76
N ARG A 98 -4.60 -7.73 15.02
CA ARG A 98 -3.90 -7.57 16.31
C ARG A 98 -2.68 -6.67 16.23
N THR A 99 -2.13 -6.38 15.05
CA THR A 99 -1.05 -5.41 14.88
C THR A 99 -1.46 -4.09 15.50
N ARG A 100 -0.66 -3.59 16.43
CA ARG A 100 -0.92 -2.35 17.17
C ARG A 100 0.09 -1.27 16.83
N ALA A 101 -0.38 -0.03 16.86
CA ALA A 101 0.46 1.15 16.83
C ALA A 101 0.07 2.06 17.99
N VAL A 102 1.04 2.44 18.80
CA VAL A 102 0.87 3.33 19.95
C VAL A 102 1.63 4.63 19.66
N LEU A 103 0.99 5.76 19.87
CA LEU A 103 1.65 7.06 19.73
C LEU A 103 2.49 7.32 20.99
N ASP A 104 3.80 7.46 20.82
CA ASP A 104 4.78 7.77 21.86
C ASP A 104 5.50 9.07 21.49
N GLY A 105 5.07 10.17 22.10
CA GLY A 105 5.51 11.50 21.69
C GLY A 105 5.03 11.86 20.29
N ASP A 106 5.96 12.05 19.38
CA ASP A 106 5.73 12.39 17.97
C ASP A 106 5.99 11.20 17.02
N GLU A 107 6.06 9.97 17.54
CA GLU A 107 6.28 8.75 16.78
C GLU A 107 5.21 7.70 17.04
N TRP A 108 4.87 6.94 16.01
CA TRP A 108 4.16 5.68 16.16
C TRP A 108 5.15 4.56 16.46
N VAL A 109 4.87 3.75 17.49
CA VAL A 109 5.57 2.51 17.82
C VAL A 109 4.69 1.35 17.39
N ILE A 110 5.18 0.53 16.47
CA ILE A 110 4.38 -0.50 15.80
C ILE A 110 4.92 -1.89 16.14
N ASP A 111 4.01 -2.74 16.61
CA ASP A 111 4.26 -4.16 16.84
C ASP A 111 3.20 -5.00 16.16
N GLY A 112 3.63 -6.04 15.42
CA GLY A 112 2.69 -6.92 14.75
C GLY A 112 3.31 -7.94 13.83
N HIS A 113 2.45 -8.76 13.23
CA HIS A 113 2.83 -9.83 12.34
C HIS A 113 1.88 -9.88 11.15
N LYS A 114 2.40 -9.65 9.96
CA LYS A 114 1.65 -9.57 8.71
C LYS A 114 2.10 -10.67 7.75
N TRP A 115 1.18 -11.14 6.92
CA TRP A 115 1.53 -12.07 5.85
C TRP A 115 0.79 -11.75 4.55
N PHE A 116 1.16 -12.42 3.47
CA PHE A 116 0.70 -12.11 2.12
C PHE A 116 0.88 -10.63 1.76
N THR A 117 1.94 -10.01 2.33
CA THR A 117 2.32 -8.63 2.05
C THR A 117 2.98 -8.58 0.67
N THR A 118 2.19 -8.27 -0.34
CA THR A 118 2.62 -8.35 -1.74
C THR A 118 3.71 -7.35 -2.03
N GLY A 119 4.82 -7.84 -2.60
CA GLY A 119 5.94 -7.01 -3.05
C GLY A 119 6.79 -6.41 -1.95
N ALA A 120 6.60 -6.76 -0.67
CA ALA A 120 7.35 -6.16 0.45
C ALA A 120 8.87 -6.26 0.31
N ASN A 121 9.37 -7.32 -0.32
CA ASN A 121 10.81 -7.53 -0.57
C ASN A 121 11.42 -6.60 -1.64
N GLN A 122 10.60 -5.81 -2.33
CA GLN A 122 11.02 -4.85 -3.35
C GLN A 122 10.45 -3.45 -3.11
N ALA A 123 9.59 -3.30 -2.11
CA ALA A 123 8.92 -2.04 -1.81
C ALA A 123 9.84 -1.06 -1.10
N ALA A 124 9.69 0.23 -1.40
CA ALA A 124 10.33 1.30 -0.65
C ALA A 124 9.66 1.52 0.71
N TYR A 125 8.35 1.26 0.78
CA TYR A 125 7.56 1.35 2.01
C TYR A 125 6.39 0.38 1.96
N THR A 126 5.87 0.09 3.14
CA THR A 126 4.63 -0.68 3.33
C THR A 126 3.59 0.17 4.04
N THR A 127 2.38 0.26 3.50
CA THR A 127 1.23 0.79 4.23
C THR A 127 0.67 -0.31 5.12
N VAL A 128 0.75 -0.11 6.44
CA VAL A 128 0.40 -1.11 7.45
C VAL A 128 -0.91 -0.76 8.13
N MET A 129 -1.88 -1.67 8.10
CA MET A 129 -3.09 -1.57 8.90
C MET A 129 -2.80 -1.93 10.34
N CYS A 130 -2.97 -0.97 11.26
CA CYS A 130 -2.69 -1.11 12.69
C CYS A 130 -3.91 -0.70 13.53
N ARG A 131 -4.14 -1.41 14.62
CA ARG A 131 -5.05 -0.93 15.65
C ARG A 131 -4.41 0.23 16.41
N THR A 132 -5.06 1.39 16.40
CA THR A 132 -4.58 2.62 17.05
C THR A 132 -5.49 3.09 18.18
N GLU A 133 -6.71 2.53 18.27
CA GLU A 133 -7.70 2.90 19.28
C GLU A 133 -7.87 1.80 20.33
N ASP A 134 -8.45 2.18 21.46
CA ASP A 134 -8.77 1.30 22.56
C ASP A 134 -9.93 0.34 22.23
N ASP A 135 -10.14 -0.66 23.08
CA ASP A 135 -11.09 -1.75 22.80
C ASP A 135 -12.57 -1.34 22.93
N ASP A 136 -12.87 -0.17 23.50
CA ASP A 136 -14.21 0.41 23.61
C ASP A 136 -14.65 1.19 22.37
N VAL A 137 -13.73 1.43 21.42
CA VAL A 137 -14.05 2.07 20.14
C VAL A 137 -14.63 1.04 19.16
N SER A 138 -15.60 1.48 18.34
CA SER A 138 -16.15 0.64 17.27
C SER A 138 -15.03 -0.02 16.45
N PRO A 139 -15.10 -1.35 16.22
CA PRO A 139 -14.07 -2.06 15.45
C PRO A 139 -13.77 -1.44 14.06
N TYR A 140 -14.78 -0.82 13.45
CA TYR A 140 -14.64 -0.17 12.14
C TYR A 140 -13.90 1.17 12.19
N LEU A 141 -13.74 1.75 13.38
CA LEU A 141 -13.02 3.01 13.62
C LEU A 141 -11.79 2.80 14.52
N ALA A 142 -11.40 1.56 14.74
CA ALA A 142 -10.29 1.22 15.65
C ALA A 142 -8.94 1.13 14.96
N TYR A 143 -8.92 1.16 13.63
CA TYR A 143 -7.71 0.93 12.85
C TYR A 143 -7.31 2.15 12.04
N SER A 144 -6.00 2.33 11.90
CA SER A 144 -5.38 3.36 11.05
C SER A 144 -4.43 2.73 10.06
N MET A 145 -4.11 3.44 8.99
CA MET A 145 -3.05 3.08 8.07
C MET A 145 -1.83 3.94 8.32
N ILE A 146 -0.68 3.31 8.49
CA ILE A 146 0.59 3.98 8.77
C ILE A 146 1.61 3.55 7.73
N ILE A 147 2.30 4.51 7.13
CA ILE A 147 3.38 4.25 6.18
C ILE A 147 4.66 3.90 6.96
N VAL A 148 5.22 2.74 6.65
CA VAL A 148 6.45 2.23 7.25
C VAL A 148 7.48 2.00 6.15
N PRO A 149 8.63 2.72 6.16
CA PRO A 149 9.76 2.39 5.29
C PRO A 149 10.22 0.95 5.51
N THR A 150 10.54 0.22 4.44
CA THR A 150 10.93 -1.19 4.56
C THR A 150 12.33 -1.39 5.16
N ASP A 151 13.12 -0.34 5.23
CA ASP A 151 14.43 -0.28 5.88
C ASP A 151 14.37 0.24 7.33
N ALA A 152 13.16 0.51 7.86
CA ALA A 152 13.01 0.96 9.24
C ALA A 152 13.49 -0.12 10.24
N PRO A 153 14.23 0.26 11.30
CA PRO A 153 14.63 -0.68 12.33
C PRO A 153 13.43 -1.42 12.93
N GLY A 154 13.50 -2.75 13.00
CA GLY A 154 12.41 -3.61 13.49
C GLY A 154 11.43 -4.08 12.41
N TYR A 155 11.54 -3.60 11.16
CA TYR A 155 10.83 -4.18 10.02
C TYR A 155 11.63 -5.37 9.49
N GLU A 156 11.04 -6.57 9.53
CA GLU A 156 11.71 -7.81 9.12
C GLU A 156 10.86 -8.56 8.09
N ILE A 157 11.46 -8.91 6.97
CA ILE A 157 10.89 -9.90 6.05
C ILE A 157 11.31 -11.27 6.54
N VAL A 158 10.37 -12.02 7.13
CA VAL A 158 10.62 -13.34 7.72
C VAL A 158 10.88 -14.37 6.62
N ARG A 159 10.05 -14.34 5.58
CA ARG A 159 10.15 -15.25 4.41
C ARG A 159 9.23 -14.81 3.28
N GLU A 160 9.47 -15.36 2.11
CA GLU A 160 8.48 -15.34 1.04
C GLU A 160 7.38 -16.39 1.29
N THR A 161 6.15 -16.03 0.95
CA THR A 161 4.96 -16.88 1.08
C THR A 161 4.49 -17.29 -0.32
N PRO A 162 4.88 -18.47 -0.83
CA PRO A 162 4.47 -18.93 -2.16
C PRO A 162 2.96 -19.13 -2.24
N VAL A 163 2.35 -18.72 -3.35
CA VAL A 163 0.94 -18.95 -3.66
C VAL A 163 0.85 -19.76 -4.94
N LEU A 164 0.11 -20.86 -4.91
CA LEU A 164 -0.04 -21.78 -6.06
C LEU A 164 1.31 -22.21 -6.69
N GLY A 165 2.36 -22.33 -5.87
CA GLY A 165 3.71 -22.71 -6.33
C GLY A 165 4.51 -21.57 -6.96
N ILE A 166 3.95 -20.36 -7.10
CA ILE A 166 4.64 -19.16 -7.58
C ILE A 166 5.39 -18.53 -6.42
N ARG A 167 6.69 -18.30 -6.61
CA ARG A 167 7.57 -17.63 -5.64
C ARG A 167 7.72 -16.14 -5.99
N GLY A 168 8.11 -15.33 -5.00
CA GLY A 168 8.54 -13.95 -5.20
C GLY A 168 7.43 -12.91 -5.26
N GLY A 169 6.21 -13.22 -4.82
CA GLY A 169 5.11 -12.24 -4.88
C GLY A 169 4.63 -11.75 -3.53
N HIS A 170 4.69 -12.57 -2.50
CA HIS A 170 4.14 -12.24 -1.19
C HIS A 170 5.15 -12.52 -0.09
N CYS A 171 5.11 -11.72 0.98
CA CYS A 171 6.01 -11.87 2.11
C CYS A 171 5.24 -12.00 3.43
N GLU A 172 5.86 -12.71 4.36
CA GLU A 172 5.55 -12.65 5.78
C GLU A 172 6.46 -11.58 6.40
N VAL A 173 5.86 -10.64 7.12
CA VAL A 173 6.54 -9.46 7.67
C VAL A 173 6.29 -9.39 9.17
N ARG A 174 7.35 -9.20 9.94
CA ARG A 174 7.29 -8.93 11.38
C ARG A 174 7.70 -7.49 11.66
N LEU A 175 6.94 -6.87 12.52
CA LEU A 175 7.17 -5.51 13.02
C LEU A 175 7.44 -5.63 14.53
N THR A 176 8.61 -5.20 14.98
CA THR A 176 9.00 -5.29 16.39
C THR A 176 9.52 -3.93 16.84
N GLY A 177 8.67 -3.19 17.57
CA GLY A 177 8.99 -1.86 18.06
C GLY A 177 9.39 -0.89 16.94
N VAL A 178 8.80 -1.02 15.75
CA VAL A 178 9.11 -0.14 14.60
C VAL A 178 8.65 1.28 14.92
N ARG A 179 9.56 2.23 14.84
CA ARG A 179 9.27 3.65 15.11
C ARG A 179 9.23 4.43 13.83
N VAL A 180 8.14 5.19 13.62
CA VAL A 180 7.98 6.09 12.49
C VAL A 180 7.33 7.40 12.95
N PRO A 181 7.61 8.54 12.30
CA PRO A 181 7.01 9.82 12.64
C PRO A 181 5.47 9.78 12.64
N ALA A 182 4.84 10.56 13.50
CA ALA A 182 3.38 10.69 13.54
C ALA A 182 2.78 11.11 12.19
N SER A 183 3.53 11.86 11.39
CA SER A 183 3.15 12.30 10.03
C SER A 183 3.06 11.16 9.00
N ASN A 184 3.50 9.94 9.35
CA ASN A 184 3.34 8.75 8.50
C ASN A 184 1.91 8.18 8.54
N LEU A 185 1.03 8.73 9.36
CA LEU A 185 -0.38 8.38 9.37
C LEU A 185 -1.06 8.82 8.07
N LEU A 186 -1.78 7.91 7.43
CA LEU A 186 -2.63 8.21 6.28
C LEU A 186 -4.02 8.62 6.74
N GLY A 187 -4.40 9.85 6.42
CA GLY A 187 -5.70 10.40 6.75
C GLY A 187 -5.96 10.52 8.27
N PRO A 188 -7.22 10.62 8.70
CA PRO A 188 -7.58 10.72 10.11
C PRO A 188 -7.32 9.40 10.85
N ARG A 189 -6.91 9.49 12.11
CA ARG A 189 -6.76 8.35 13.01
C ARG A 189 -8.10 7.60 13.15
N GLY A 190 -8.06 6.29 13.14
CA GLY A 190 -9.25 5.43 13.19
C GLY A 190 -9.94 5.20 11.83
N HIS A 191 -9.50 5.84 10.76
CA HIS A 191 -10.14 5.77 9.44
C HIS A 191 -9.47 4.78 8.48
N GLY A 192 -8.59 3.92 8.96
CA GLY A 192 -7.85 2.98 8.13
C GLY A 192 -8.75 2.07 7.29
N PHE A 193 -9.87 1.63 7.84
CA PHE A 193 -10.82 0.80 7.09
C PHE A 193 -11.52 1.56 5.96
N VAL A 194 -11.91 2.80 6.19
CA VAL A 194 -12.51 3.66 5.15
C VAL A 194 -11.53 3.87 4.01
N ILE A 195 -10.27 4.20 4.33
CA ILE A 195 -9.20 4.41 3.34
C ILE A 195 -8.93 3.12 2.55
N ALA A 196 -8.96 1.95 3.23
CA ALA A 196 -8.79 0.66 2.56
C ALA A 196 -9.90 0.40 1.54
N GLN A 197 -11.14 0.74 1.85
CA GLN A 197 -12.26 0.59 0.93
C GLN A 197 -12.13 1.53 -0.28
N GLU A 198 -11.77 2.79 -0.04
CA GLU A 198 -11.56 3.75 -1.14
C GLU A 198 -10.37 3.40 -2.04
N ARG A 199 -9.37 2.65 -1.52
CA ARG A 199 -8.28 2.11 -2.33
C ARG A 199 -8.77 1.06 -3.34
N LEU A 200 -9.85 0.36 -3.03
CA LEU A 200 -10.41 -0.68 -3.90
C LEU A 200 -11.33 -0.13 -5.00
N GLY A 201 -11.74 1.12 -4.94
CA GLY A 201 -12.52 1.83 -5.96
C GLY A 201 -13.80 2.44 -5.42
#